data_f07bf60e95d70d4c70e18654df30c4ed
#
_entry.id   f07bf60e95d70d4c70e18654df30c4ed
#
_cell.length_a   1.000
_cell.length_b   1.000
_cell.length_c   1.000
_cell.angle_alpha   90.00
_cell.angle_beta   90.00
_cell.angle_gamma   90.00
#
_symmetry.space_group_name_H-M   'P 1'
#
loop_
_entity.id
_entity.type
_entity.pdbx_description
1 polymer ?
#
loop_
_entity_poly.entity_id
_entity_poly.type
_entity_poly.pdbx_seq_one_letter_code
_entity_poly.pdbx_strand_id
1 'polypeptide(L)'
;KKYSQNLLVDVQARGNSIPTSVYDLGKETYTGTFNFKNYTYTNYCFLNPYGYLNVEVSATTGNKKDTSYTVALYKKKKNTFVDGIDVNYGEKVHIVFPSIDAKEKYYIKLTKGDTGTYAKGTIFLS
;
A
#
# COMPACT_ATOMS: atom_id res chain seq x y z
N LYS A 1 4.32 -6.26 -13.74
CA LYS A 1 3.53 -7.41 -14.12
C LYS A 1 2.08 -7.08 -14.18
N LYS A 2 1.42 -7.64 -15.17
CA LYS A 2 0.01 -7.35 -15.34
C LYS A 2 -0.86 -7.85 -14.21
N TYR A 3 -0.44 -8.92 -13.53
CA TYR A 3 -1.25 -9.44 -12.44
C TYR A 3 -1.31 -8.49 -11.26
N SER A 4 -0.27 -7.71 -11.01
CA SER A 4 -0.30 -6.78 -9.89
C SER A 4 -1.35 -5.70 -10.08
N GLN A 5 -1.53 -5.20 -11.28
CA GLN A 5 -2.58 -4.23 -11.57
C GLN A 5 -3.95 -4.83 -11.36
N ASN A 6 -4.17 -6.03 -11.90
CA ASN A 6 -5.45 -6.70 -11.78
C ASN A 6 -5.79 -6.96 -10.32
N LEU A 7 -4.79 -7.33 -9.54
CA LEU A 7 -4.99 -7.62 -8.14
C LEU A 7 -5.34 -6.37 -7.35
N LEU A 8 -4.75 -5.22 -7.67
CA LEU A 8 -5.12 -3.99 -7.00
C LEU A 8 -6.51 -3.50 -7.37
N VAL A 9 -6.92 -3.73 -8.60
CA VAL A 9 -8.30 -3.45 -9.00
C VAL A 9 -9.24 -4.35 -8.21
N ASP A 10 -8.89 -5.63 -8.05
CA ASP A 10 -9.68 -6.56 -7.26
C ASP A 10 -9.74 -6.17 -5.79
N VAL A 11 -8.62 -5.73 -5.23
CA VAL A 11 -8.58 -5.26 -3.86
C VAL A 11 -9.50 -4.05 -3.69
N GLN A 12 -9.48 -3.13 -4.65
CA GLN A 12 -10.33 -1.96 -4.61
C GLN A 12 -11.80 -2.35 -4.64
N ALA A 13 -12.16 -3.35 -5.43
CA ALA A 13 -13.52 -3.83 -5.51
C ALA A 13 -14.00 -4.44 -4.19
N ARG A 14 -13.10 -5.03 -3.43
CA ARG A 14 -13.39 -5.65 -2.15
C ARG A 14 -12.82 -4.90 -0.96
N GLY A 15 -11.96 -3.97 -1.18
CA GLY A 15 -11.35 -2.88 -0.46
C GLY A 15 -10.95 -3.05 1.00
N ASN A 16 -11.58 -3.94 1.71
CA ASN A 16 -11.46 -4.03 3.16
C ASN A 16 -10.97 -5.37 3.66
N SER A 17 -10.39 -6.18 2.77
CA SER A 17 -9.89 -7.51 3.16
C SER A 17 -8.39 -7.48 3.36
N ILE A 18 -7.96 -7.95 4.53
CA ILE A 18 -6.54 -8.12 4.80
C ILE A 18 -6.02 -9.25 3.90
N PRO A 19 -4.89 -9.03 3.22
CA PRO A 19 -4.40 -10.00 2.24
C PRO A 19 -3.89 -11.29 2.91
N THR A 20 -3.99 -12.39 2.17
CA THR A 20 -3.51 -13.69 2.62
C THR A 20 -2.47 -14.29 1.67
N SER A 21 -2.48 -13.90 0.41
CA SER A 21 -1.50 -14.39 -0.58
C SER A 21 -0.16 -13.70 -0.37
N VAL A 22 0.91 -14.41 -0.67
CA VAL A 22 2.27 -13.95 -0.41
C VAL A 22 2.97 -13.58 -1.71
N TYR A 23 3.67 -12.45 -1.69
CA TYR A 23 4.48 -11.96 -2.80
C TYR A 23 5.92 -11.77 -2.30
N ASP A 24 6.88 -12.39 -2.98
CA ASP A 24 8.28 -12.36 -2.57
C ASP A 24 9.02 -11.23 -3.29
N LEU A 25 9.28 -10.14 -2.57
CA LEU A 25 10.03 -9.00 -3.12
C LEU A 25 11.49 -9.33 -3.38
N GLY A 26 12.00 -10.43 -2.84
CA GLY A 26 13.33 -10.90 -3.17
C GLY A 26 13.44 -11.44 -4.57
N LYS A 27 12.32 -11.83 -5.16
CA LYS A 27 12.28 -12.36 -6.53
C LYS A 27 11.91 -11.32 -7.55
N GLU A 28 11.03 -10.38 -7.18
CA GLU A 28 10.54 -9.40 -8.15
C GLU A 28 9.89 -8.23 -7.42
N THR A 29 9.99 -7.06 -8.01
CA THR A 29 9.34 -5.86 -7.46
C THR A 29 7.84 -5.93 -7.70
N TYR A 30 7.08 -5.13 -6.98
CA TYR A 30 5.63 -5.09 -7.07
C TYR A 30 5.17 -3.71 -7.52
N THR A 31 4.31 -3.68 -8.52
CA THR A 31 3.67 -2.45 -8.98
C THR A 31 2.18 -2.67 -9.05
N GLY A 32 1.42 -1.72 -8.55
CA GLY A 32 -0.02 -1.81 -8.58
C GLY A 32 -0.69 -0.46 -8.63
N THR A 33 -1.99 -0.49 -8.88
CA THR A 33 -2.83 0.70 -8.87
C THR A 33 -3.86 0.58 -7.77
N PHE A 34 -4.37 1.71 -7.33
CA PHE A 34 -5.42 1.72 -6.32
C PHE A 34 -6.45 2.80 -6.63
N ASN A 35 -7.65 2.59 -6.08
CA ASN A 35 -8.76 3.52 -6.21
C ASN A 35 -9.67 3.24 -5.02
N PHE A 36 -9.66 4.11 -4.02
CA PHE A 36 -10.41 3.84 -2.81
C PHE A 36 -11.02 5.13 -2.24
N LYS A 37 -12.08 4.97 -1.47
CA LYS A 37 -12.84 6.06 -0.89
C LYS A 37 -12.51 6.27 0.59
N ASN A 38 -12.29 5.21 1.31
CA ASN A 38 -12.03 5.25 2.74
C ASN A 38 -10.71 4.57 3.07
N TYR A 39 -10.56 3.32 2.70
CA TYR A 39 -9.29 2.59 2.87
C TYR A 39 -9.21 1.45 1.88
N THR A 40 -7.99 0.95 1.71
CA THR A 40 -7.75 -0.28 0.95
C THR A 40 -6.46 -0.93 1.45
N TYR A 41 -6.32 -2.21 1.19
CA TYR A 41 -5.10 -2.97 1.50
C TYR A 41 -4.42 -3.38 0.21
N THR A 42 -3.10 -3.57 0.25
CA THR A 42 -2.45 -4.31 -0.83
C THR A 42 -3.05 -5.71 -0.85
N ASN A 43 -3.09 -6.30 -2.02
CA ASN A 43 -3.71 -7.63 -2.15
C ASN A 43 -2.75 -8.78 -1.87
N TYR A 44 -1.53 -8.46 -1.49
CA TYR A 44 -0.53 -9.43 -1.05
C TYR A 44 0.07 -9.03 0.28
N CYS A 45 0.52 -10.06 1.02
CA CYS A 45 1.51 -9.88 2.05
C CYS A 45 2.87 -10.04 1.41
N PHE A 46 3.84 -9.24 1.80
CA PHE A 46 5.14 -9.20 1.17
C PHE A 46 6.21 -9.79 2.07
N LEU A 47 7.05 -10.64 1.47
CA LEU A 47 8.32 -11.05 2.07
C LEU A 47 9.40 -10.19 1.45
N ASN A 48 10.33 -9.72 2.28
CA ASN A 48 11.44 -8.90 1.81
C ASN A 48 12.72 -9.33 2.54
N PRO A 49 13.67 -9.93 1.83
CA PRO A 49 14.88 -10.46 2.47
C PRO A 49 15.91 -9.39 2.79
N TYR A 50 15.68 -8.12 2.45
CA TYR A 50 16.71 -7.09 2.51
C TYR A 50 16.75 -6.33 3.83
N GLY A 51 15.81 -6.56 4.73
CA GLY A 51 15.77 -5.87 6.01
C GLY A 51 15.17 -4.48 5.98
N TYR A 52 14.74 -4.02 4.82
CA TYR A 52 14.06 -2.74 4.66
C TYR A 52 13.04 -2.85 3.52
N LEU A 53 12.09 -1.95 3.50
CA LEU A 53 11.07 -1.91 2.45
C LEU A 53 11.04 -0.53 1.83
N ASN A 54 11.19 -0.46 0.52
CA ASN A 54 11.03 0.76 -0.25
C ASN A 54 9.62 0.82 -0.82
N VAL A 55 8.96 1.96 -0.64
CA VAL A 55 7.62 2.20 -1.16
C VAL A 55 7.64 3.51 -1.93
N GLU A 56 7.24 3.48 -3.19
CA GLU A 56 6.99 4.70 -3.96
C GLU A 56 5.49 4.78 -4.20
N VAL A 57 4.91 5.91 -3.89
CA VAL A 57 3.47 6.06 -3.97
C VAL A 57 3.12 7.46 -4.50
N SER A 58 2.09 7.51 -5.33
CA SER A 58 1.53 8.77 -5.77
C SER A 58 0.02 8.61 -5.98
N ALA A 59 -0.72 9.66 -5.68
CA ALA A 59 -2.17 9.63 -5.82
C ALA A 59 -2.73 10.99 -6.12
N THR A 60 -3.91 11.00 -6.73
CA THR A 60 -4.71 12.19 -6.95
C THR A 60 -6.06 12.00 -6.28
N THR A 61 -6.76 13.09 -6.07
CA THR A 61 -8.10 13.10 -5.48
C THR A 61 -8.99 14.08 -6.24
N GLY A 62 -10.27 13.79 -6.28
CA GLY A 62 -11.26 14.69 -6.88
C GLY A 62 -11.71 15.82 -5.95
N ASN A 63 -11.25 15.83 -4.72
CA ASN A 63 -11.68 16.83 -3.73
C ASN A 63 -10.50 17.71 -3.35
N LYS A 64 -10.56 19.00 -3.72
CA LYS A 64 -9.49 19.95 -3.43
C LYS A 64 -9.23 20.17 -1.94
N LYS A 65 -10.18 19.80 -1.09
CA LYS A 65 -10.02 19.91 0.35
C LYS A 65 -9.24 18.74 0.94
N ASP A 66 -9.13 17.65 0.20
CA ASP A 66 -8.31 16.52 0.63
C ASP A 66 -6.86 16.85 0.36
N THR A 67 -6.03 16.82 1.39
CA THR A 67 -4.62 17.20 1.27
C THR A 67 -3.68 16.02 1.34
N SER A 68 -4.04 14.98 2.08
CA SER A 68 -3.15 13.85 2.29
C SER A 68 -3.92 12.56 2.53
N TYR A 69 -3.20 11.47 2.42
CA TYR A 69 -3.66 10.13 2.76
C TYR A 69 -2.53 9.45 3.53
N THR A 70 -2.85 8.37 4.22
CA THR A 70 -1.88 7.68 5.07
C THR A 70 -1.45 6.36 4.44
N VAL A 71 -0.15 6.13 4.41
CA VAL A 71 0.45 4.86 4.00
C VAL A 71 0.94 4.19 5.26
N ALA A 72 0.35 3.05 5.62
CA ALA A 72 0.68 2.35 6.86
C ALA A 72 1.18 0.94 6.58
N LEU A 73 2.25 0.58 7.28
CA LEU A 73 2.85 -0.75 7.20
C LEU A 73 2.37 -1.58 8.37
N TYR A 74 1.92 -2.80 8.07
CA TYR A 74 1.48 -3.76 9.07
C TYR A 74 2.26 -5.05 8.91
N LYS A 75 2.60 -5.66 10.05
CA LYS A 75 3.11 -7.01 10.07
C LYS A 75 1.90 -7.96 10.04
N LYS A 76 1.94 -8.97 9.18
CA LYS A 76 0.82 -9.90 9.02
C LYS A 76 0.54 -10.66 10.32
N LYS A 77 1.58 -11.01 11.06
CA LYS A 77 1.42 -11.69 12.34
C LYS A 77 0.65 -10.80 13.30
N LYS A 78 -0.53 -11.26 13.71
CA LYS A 78 -1.46 -10.54 14.59
C LYS A 78 -1.90 -9.19 14.02
N ASN A 79 -1.67 -8.95 12.73
CA ASN A 79 -2.03 -7.71 12.04
C ASN A 79 -1.55 -6.50 12.82
N THR A 80 -0.26 -6.48 13.14
CA THR A 80 0.34 -5.49 14.02
C THR A 80 0.78 -4.26 13.22
N PHE A 81 0.34 -3.09 13.63
CA PHE A 81 0.80 -1.83 13.05
C PHE A 81 2.29 -1.65 13.32
N VAL A 82 3.04 -1.27 12.29
CA VAL A 82 4.48 -1.02 12.40
C VAL A 82 4.79 0.47 12.33
N ASP A 83 4.29 1.14 11.28
CA ASP A 83 4.59 2.56 11.08
C ASP A 83 3.62 3.12 10.03
N GLY A 84 3.45 4.43 10.03
CA GLY A 84 2.58 5.10 9.08
C GLY A 84 3.08 6.49 8.77
N ILE A 85 2.83 6.93 7.53
CA ILE A 85 3.27 8.23 7.03
C ILE A 85 2.13 8.86 6.24
N ASP A 86 1.89 10.14 6.46
CA ASP A 86 0.97 10.92 5.65
C ASP A 86 1.67 11.40 4.40
N VAL A 87 1.01 11.24 3.27
CA VAL A 87 1.53 11.60 1.95
C VAL A 87 0.59 12.58 1.29
N ASN A 88 1.14 13.66 0.75
CA ASN A 88 0.35 14.66 0.06
C ASN A 88 -0.07 14.18 -1.32
N TYR A 89 -1.32 14.49 -1.69
CA TYR A 89 -1.78 14.23 -3.05
C TYR A 89 -0.97 15.08 -4.03
N GLY A 90 -0.78 14.52 -5.22
CA GLY A 90 -0.08 15.22 -6.28
C GLY A 90 1.43 15.08 -6.24
N GLU A 91 1.96 14.39 -5.26
CA GLU A 91 3.40 14.15 -5.11
C GLU A 91 3.72 12.68 -5.24
N LYS A 92 4.84 12.38 -5.88
CA LYS A 92 5.40 11.04 -5.88
C LYS A 92 6.39 10.97 -4.73
N VAL A 93 6.09 10.13 -3.75
CA VAL A 93 6.86 10.09 -2.50
C VAL A 93 7.54 8.72 -2.37
N HIS A 94 8.80 8.76 -1.97
CA HIS A 94 9.59 7.56 -1.68
C HIS A 94 9.71 7.41 -0.17
N ILE A 95 9.18 6.31 0.34
CA ILE A 95 9.19 5.98 1.75
C ILE A 95 10.09 4.78 1.97
N VAL A 96 10.91 4.83 3.02
CA VAL A 96 11.71 3.67 3.43
C VAL A 96 11.27 3.27 4.82
N PHE A 97 10.88 2.00 4.97
CA PHE A 97 10.66 1.40 6.28
C PHE A 97 11.92 0.62 6.62
N PRO A 98 12.74 1.10 7.56
CA PRO A 98 14.13 0.61 7.68
C PRO A 98 14.33 -0.66 8.49
N SER A 99 13.34 -1.12 9.21
CA SER A 99 13.53 -2.26 10.12
C SER A 99 12.50 -3.33 9.84
N ILE A 100 12.71 -4.04 8.75
CA ILE A 100 11.86 -5.14 8.32
C ILE A 100 12.50 -6.47 8.72
N ASP A 101 11.73 -7.34 9.36
CA ASP A 101 12.17 -8.69 9.66
C ASP A 101 11.99 -9.56 8.42
N ALA A 102 13.11 -10.07 7.89
CA ALA A 102 13.09 -10.87 6.66
C ALA A 102 12.26 -12.15 6.78
N LYS A 103 11.96 -12.59 7.98
CA LYS A 103 11.18 -13.81 8.22
C LYS A 103 9.68 -13.55 8.34
N GLU A 104 9.27 -12.29 8.41
CA GLU A 104 7.88 -11.91 8.60
C GLU A 104 7.26 -11.42 7.30
N LYS A 105 5.94 -11.49 7.23
CA LYS A 105 5.18 -10.96 6.11
C LYS A 105 4.57 -9.62 6.50
N TYR A 106 4.51 -8.70 5.55
CA TYR A 106 4.01 -7.36 5.79
C TYR A 106 3.00 -6.98 4.71
N TYR A 107 2.10 -6.07 5.02
CA TYR A 107 1.20 -5.51 4.01
C TYR A 107 1.03 -4.02 4.24
N ILE A 108 0.54 -3.34 3.21
CA ILE A 108 0.30 -1.89 3.27
C ILE A 108 -1.21 -1.65 3.33
N LYS A 109 -1.61 -0.75 4.19
CA LYS A 109 -2.97 -0.21 4.25
C LYS A 109 -2.90 1.26 3.89
N LEU A 110 -3.75 1.68 2.96
CA LEU A 110 -3.91 3.08 2.58
C LEU A 110 -5.22 3.57 3.17
N THR A 111 -5.20 4.72 3.83
CA THR A 111 -6.41 5.29 4.41
C THR A 111 -6.53 6.78 4.14
N LYS A 112 -7.74 7.25 4.09
CA LYS A 112 -8.07 8.67 4.03
C LYS A 112 -9.39 8.89 4.75
N GLY A 113 -9.66 10.12 5.11
CA GLY A 113 -11.00 10.46 5.60
C GLY A 113 -12.01 10.26 4.49
N ASP A 114 -13.19 9.74 4.85
CA ASP A 114 -14.25 9.56 3.85
C ASP A 114 -14.92 10.89 3.57
N THR A 115 -14.52 11.52 2.48
CA THR A 115 -15.06 12.82 2.04
C THR A 115 -15.97 12.67 0.83
N GLY A 116 -16.31 11.45 0.47
CA GLY A 116 -17.18 11.19 -0.68
C GLY A 116 -16.43 11.10 -2.01
N THR A 117 -15.12 11.28 -2.01
CA THR A 117 -14.30 11.21 -3.22
C THR A 117 -13.25 10.11 -3.11
N TYR A 118 -12.76 9.66 -4.26
CA TYR A 118 -11.80 8.58 -4.34
C TYR A 118 -10.38 9.10 -4.44
N ALA A 119 -9.45 8.39 -3.82
CA ALA A 119 -8.02 8.53 -4.04
C ALA A 119 -7.60 7.50 -5.07
N LYS A 120 -6.96 7.94 -6.13
CA LYS A 120 -6.51 7.08 -7.23
C LYS A 120 -5.02 7.24 -7.42
N GLY A 121 -4.31 6.14 -7.58
CA GLY A 121 -2.88 6.25 -7.78
C GLY A 121 -2.19 4.94 -8.02
N THR A 122 -0.87 4.98 -7.83
CA THR A 122 0.00 3.82 -8.03
C THR A 122 0.89 3.63 -6.81
N ILE A 123 1.27 2.38 -6.61
CA ILE A 123 2.19 2.02 -5.54
C ILE A 123 3.21 1.02 -6.08
N PHE A 124 4.47 1.23 -5.72
CA PHE A 124 5.59 0.40 -6.13
C PHE A 124 6.37 0.00 -4.88
N LEU A 125 6.61 -1.30 -4.72
CA LEU A 125 7.37 -1.85 -3.59
C LEU A 125 8.60 -2.59 -4.09
N SER A 126 9.68 -2.41 -3.35
CA SER A 126 10.90 -3.16 -3.62
C SER A 126 11.68 -3.45 -2.35
#